data_f96269eb563bf086ea69376d2b333e13
#
_entry.id   f96269eb563bf086ea69376d2b333e13
#
_cell.length_a   1.000
_cell.length_b   1.000
_cell.length_c   1.000
_cell.angle_alpha   90.00
_cell.angle_beta   90.00
_cell.angle_gamma   90.00
#
_symmetry.space_group_name_H-M   'P 1'
#
loop_
_entity.id
_entity.type
_entity.pdbx_description
1 polymer ?
#
loop_
_entity_poly.entity_id
_entity_poly.type
_entity_poly.pdbx_seq_one_letter_code
_entity_poly.pdbx_strand_id
1 'polypeptide(L)'
;THSFDEIVEYQRLDELQEILEKHSFRVTKEECLDLPPKVRLKREIDMTKDQKLMYHTLRKRAILELEQEKLVTAPLVITRLLRLQQILCGFIKYDDGTEEVIKGPNSRLQELLDVLDETQGGVIIWATYRNSIKLIQETLSKKYGASKVASFFGDTPSEERQKIVERFQAGEIKYFVGQPRTGGYGLTLTAAKTVIYFNNTYDMEVRLQSEDRAH
;
A
#
# COMPACT_ATOMS: atom_id res chain seq x y z
N THR A 1 17.25 -26.26 18.82
CA THR A 1 16.61 -26.64 17.55
C THR A 1 15.10 -26.53 17.77
N HIS A 2 14.51 -25.41 17.40
CA HIS A 2 13.05 -25.31 17.33
C HIS A 2 12.63 -25.91 15.99
N SER A 3 12.01 -27.08 16.04
CA SER A 3 11.25 -27.64 14.93
C SER A 3 10.03 -26.76 14.75
N PHE A 4 9.91 -26.07 13.62
CA PHE A 4 8.65 -25.49 13.20
C PHE A 4 7.84 -26.66 12.65
N ASP A 5 6.75 -27.02 13.32
CA ASP A 5 5.79 -27.95 12.78
C ASP A 5 5.13 -27.29 11.56
N GLU A 6 5.37 -27.85 10.40
CA GLU A 6 4.76 -27.38 9.15
C GLU A 6 3.33 -27.94 9.08
N ILE A 7 2.34 -27.04 8.94
CA ILE A 7 0.95 -27.45 8.74
C ILE A 7 0.84 -28.10 7.37
N VAL A 8 0.63 -29.41 7.34
CA VAL A 8 0.56 -30.20 6.10
C VAL A 8 -0.85 -30.16 5.51
N GLU A 9 -1.89 -30.20 6.34
CA GLU A 9 -3.29 -30.22 5.91
C GLU A 9 -4.23 -29.78 7.03
N TYR A 10 -5.34 -29.14 6.67
CA TYR A 10 -6.46 -28.87 7.58
C TYR A 10 -7.51 -29.97 7.42
N GLN A 11 -7.89 -30.61 8.52
CA GLN A 11 -8.88 -31.68 8.53
C GLN A 11 -10.11 -31.28 9.35
N ARG A 12 -11.28 -31.89 9.05
CA ARG A 12 -12.54 -31.71 9.78
C ARG A 12 -13.02 -30.26 9.83
N LEU A 13 -12.85 -29.51 8.73
CA LEU A 13 -13.28 -28.10 8.64
C LEU A 13 -14.80 -27.96 8.81
N ASP A 14 -15.58 -28.94 8.33
CA ASP A 14 -17.04 -28.93 8.45
C ASP A 14 -17.48 -29.03 9.90
N GLU A 15 -16.85 -29.87 10.71
CA GLU A 15 -17.14 -29.97 12.14
C GLU A 15 -16.77 -28.68 12.90
N LEU A 16 -15.64 -28.08 12.53
CA LEU A 16 -15.22 -26.79 13.08
C LEU A 16 -16.25 -25.72 12.74
N GLN A 17 -16.75 -25.71 11.52
CA GLN A 17 -17.78 -24.75 11.08
C GLN A 17 -19.06 -24.95 11.87
N GLU A 18 -19.57 -26.19 12.05
CA GLU A 18 -20.77 -26.46 12.85
C GLU A 18 -20.63 -26.02 14.31
N ILE A 19 -19.43 -26.17 14.90
CA ILE A 19 -19.17 -25.71 16.27
C ILE A 19 -19.17 -24.17 16.31
N LEU A 20 -18.53 -23.52 15.35
CA LEU A 20 -18.47 -22.06 15.28
C LEU A 20 -19.85 -21.44 15.07
N GLU A 21 -20.68 -21.98 14.20
CA GLU A 21 -22.05 -21.51 13.94
C GLU A 21 -22.95 -21.51 15.19
N LYS A 22 -22.72 -22.40 16.14
CA LYS A 22 -23.46 -22.44 17.43
C LYS A 22 -23.06 -21.32 18.39
N HIS A 23 -21.86 -20.75 18.23
CA HIS A 23 -21.27 -19.80 19.17
C HIS A 23 -20.89 -18.46 18.55
N SER A 24 -21.06 -18.30 17.22
CA SER A 24 -20.73 -17.09 16.50
C SER A 24 -21.84 -16.72 15.50
N PHE A 25 -21.97 -15.41 15.27
CA PHE A 25 -22.81 -14.87 14.21
C PHE A 25 -21.92 -14.22 13.18
N ARG A 26 -21.98 -14.67 11.95
CA ARG A 26 -21.23 -14.11 10.81
C ARG A 26 -22.19 -13.46 9.85
N VAL A 27 -21.89 -12.21 9.51
CA VAL A 27 -22.62 -11.44 8.50
C VAL A 27 -21.62 -10.81 7.57
N THR A 28 -21.83 -10.93 6.29
CA THR A 28 -21.04 -10.25 5.27
C THR A 28 -21.61 -8.86 4.95
N LYS A 29 -20.78 -7.97 4.43
CA LYS A 29 -21.24 -6.62 4.01
C LYS A 29 -22.31 -6.72 2.92
N GLU A 30 -22.17 -7.68 2.01
CA GLU A 30 -23.11 -7.92 0.91
C GLU A 30 -24.50 -8.35 1.40
N GLU A 31 -24.58 -9.03 2.55
CA GLU A 31 -25.86 -9.45 3.17
C GLU A 31 -26.57 -8.33 3.91
N CYS A 32 -25.84 -7.33 4.39
CA CYS A 32 -26.38 -6.31 5.31
C CYS A 32 -26.43 -4.90 4.72
N LEU A 33 -25.67 -4.61 3.70
CA LEU A 33 -25.52 -3.27 3.15
C LEU A 33 -25.79 -3.26 1.65
N ASP A 34 -26.69 -2.39 1.22
CA ASP A 34 -26.90 -2.10 -0.20
C ASP A 34 -25.85 -1.06 -0.65
N LEU A 35 -24.62 -1.54 -0.88
CA LEU A 35 -23.51 -0.71 -1.29
C LEU A 35 -23.28 -0.83 -2.81
N PRO A 36 -22.93 0.26 -3.48
CA PRO A 36 -22.60 0.20 -4.89
C PRO A 36 -21.35 -0.69 -5.10
N PRO A 37 -21.27 -1.41 -6.23
CA PRO A 37 -20.15 -2.29 -6.49
C PRO A 37 -18.83 -1.53 -6.57
N LYS A 38 -17.75 -2.12 -6.00
CA LYS A 38 -16.40 -1.59 -6.12
C LYS A 38 -15.91 -1.70 -7.56
N VAL A 39 -15.59 -0.57 -8.18
CA VAL A 39 -14.97 -0.53 -9.51
C VAL A 39 -13.46 -0.46 -9.35
N ARG A 40 -12.74 -1.43 -9.92
CA ARG A 40 -11.29 -1.48 -9.89
C ARG A 40 -10.71 -1.09 -11.24
N LEU A 41 -9.91 -0.04 -11.26
CA LEU A 41 -9.20 0.43 -12.44
C LEU A 41 -7.69 0.24 -12.26
N LYS A 42 -7.02 -0.09 -13.35
CA LYS A 42 -5.56 -0.20 -13.42
C LYS A 42 -5.03 0.86 -14.36
N ARG A 43 -4.06 1.64 -13.90
CA ARG A 43 -3.32 2.60 -14.72
C ARG A 43 -1.94 2.02 -15.03
N GLU A 44 -1.60 1.92 -16.30
CA GLU A 44 -0.28 1.45 -16.75
C GLU A 44 0.65 2.64 -16.92
N ILE A 45 1.87 2.52 -16.43
CA ILE A 45 2.84 3.60 -16.37
C ILE A 45 4.17 3.11 -16.91
N ASP A 46 4.72 3.87 -17.87
CA ASP A 46 6.05 3.60 -18.40
C ASP A 46 7.15 4.04 -17.44
N MET A 47 8.15 3.20 -17.30
CA MET A 47 9.37 3.55 -16.60
C MET A 47 10.14 4.64 -17.37
N THR A 48 10.75 5.58 -16.66
CA THR A 48 11.72 6.50 -17.24
C THR A 48 12.97 5.75 -17.75
N LYS A 49 13.79 6.40 -18.57
CA LYS A 49 15.02 5.77 -19.09
C LYS A 49 15.95 5.31 -17.96
N ASP A 50 16.13 6.14 -16.94
CA ASP A 50 16.98 5.85 -15.79
C ASP A 50 16.40 4.71 -14.95
N GLN A 51 15.08 4.71 -14.70
CA GLN A 51 14.42 3.61 -14.03
C GLN A 51 14.56 2.29 -14.80
N LYS A 52 14.39 2.30 -16.14
CA LYS A 52 14.59 1.11 -16.98
C LYS A 52 16.01 0.55 -16.85
N LEU A 53 17.01 1.42 -16.95
CA LEU A 53 18.42 1.01 -16.83
C LEU A 53 18.69 0.37 -15.45
N MET A 54 18.31 1.06 -14.37
CA MET A 54 18.51 0.58 -13.00
C MET A 54 17.74 -0.71 -12.73
N TYR A 55 16.49 -0.78 -13.16
CA TYR A 55 15.63 -1.94 -12.97
C TYR A 55 16.20 -3.18 -13.67
N HIS A 56 16.58 -3.06 -14.94
CA HIS A 56 17.13 -4.19 -15.70
C HIS A 56 18.50 -4.61 -15.18
N THR A 57 19.36 -3.66 -14.77
CA THR A 57 20.66 -3.96 -14.18
C THR A 57 20.48 -4.74 -12.87
N LEU A 58 19.64 -4.26 -11.97
CA LEU A 58 19.38 -4.94 -10.69
C LEU A 58 18.72 -6.31 -10.91
N ARG A 59 17.75 -6.40 -11.82
CA ARG A 59 17.08 -7.66 -12.14
C ARG A 59 18.06 -8.70 -12.68
N LYS A 60 18.93 -8.30 -13.65
CA LYS A 60 19.93 -9.20 -14.21
C LYS A 60 20.91 -9.69 -13.15
N ARG A 61 21.39 -8.79 -12.29
CA ARG A 61 22.27 -9.14 -11.18
C ARG A 61 21.58 -10.09 -10.20
N ALA A 62 20.34 -9.80 -9.81
CA ALA A 62 19.58 -10.66 -8.91
C ALA A 62 19.39 -12.08 -9.48
N ILE A 63 19.10 -12.22 -10.77
CA ILE A 63 18.97 -13.53 -11.43
C ILE A 63 20.29 -14.29 -11.37
N LEU A 64 21.41 -13.64 -11.72
CA LEU A 64 22.74 -14.27 -11.68
C LEU A 64 23.13 -14.71 -10.26
N GLU A 65 22.84 -13.90 -9.24
CA GLU A 65 23.08 -14.26 -7.84
C GLU A 65 22.27 -15.50 -7.44
N LEU A 66 20.98 -15.55 -7.82
CA LEU A 66 20.11 -16.69 -7.54
C LEU A 66 20.56 -17.98 -8.28
N GLU A 67 21.09 -17.88 -9.50
CA GLU A 67 21.62 -19.01 -10.26
C GLU A 67 22.94 -19.56 -9.67
N GLN A 68 23.75 -18.71 -9.05
CA GLN A 68 25.03 -19.09 -8.44
C GLN A 68 24.89 -19.66 -7.03
N GLU A 69 23.84 -19.29 -6.31
CA GLU A 69 23.58 -19.78 -4.96
C GLU A 69 22.91 -21.16 -5.00
N LYS A 70 23.57 -22.14 -4.36
CA LYS A 70 23.01 -23.51 -4.22
C LYS A 70 21.77 -23.56 -3.32
N LEU A 71 21.53 -22.53 -2.52
CA LEU A 71 20.41 -22.42 -1.59
C LEU A 71 19.80 -21.02 -1.70
N VAL A 72 18.70 -20.91 -2.42
CA VAL A 72 17.94 -19.64 -2.52
C VAL A 72 16.95 -19.59 -1.35
N THR A 73 17.13 -18.62 -0.47
CA THR A 73 16.21 -18.42 0.65
C THR A 73 15.10 -17.43 0.28
N ALA A 74 13.88 -17.67 0.77
CA ALA A 74 12.74 -16.78 0.55
C ALA A 74 13.01 -15.31 0.95
N PRO A 75 13.71 -14.99 2.06
CA PRO A 75 14.07 -13.62 2.41
C PRO A 75 14.92 -12.90 1.35
N LEU A 76 15.84 -13.61 0.70
CA LEU A 76 16.69 -13.04 -0.37
C LEU A 76 15.83 -12.61 -1.57
N VAL A 77 14.94 -13.49 -2.02
CA VAL A 77 14.04 -13.21 -3.14
C VAL A 77 13.14 -12.01 -2.83
N ILE A 78 12.52 -12.00 -1.65
CA ILE A 78 11.66 -10.90 -1.21
C ILE A 78 12.42 -9.58 -1.17
N THR A 79 13.64 -9.57 -0.64
CA THR A 79 14.48 -8.37 -0.60
C THR A 79 14.75 -7.83 -2.02
N ARG A 80 15.07 -8.68 -2.98
CA ARG A 80 15.30 -8.27 -4.37
C ARG A 80 14.03 -7.71 -5.02
N LEU A 81 12.88 -8.33 -4.80
CA LEU A 81 11.60 -7.83 -5.29
C LEU A 81 11.25 -6.46 -4.69
N LEU A 82 11.49 -6.26 -3.40
CA LEU A 82 11.29 -4.96 -2.74
C LEU A 82 12.21 -3.87 -3.32
N ARG A 83 13.48 -4.18 -3.63
CA ARG A 83 14.41 -3.24 -4.28
C ARG A 83 13.93 -2.84 -5.68
N LEU A 84 13.48 -3.81 -6.49
CA LEU A 84 12.89 -3.52 -7.80
C LEU A 84 11.64 -2.62 -7.67
N GLN A 85 10.78 -2.87 -6.69
CA GLN A 85 9.60 -2.05 -6.44
C GLN A 85 9.98 -0.63 -6.00
N GLN A 86 11.04 -0.44 -5.20
CA GLN A 86 11.55 0.87 -4.80
C GLN A 86 12.01 1.71 -6.01
N ILE A 87 12.72 1.10 -6.96
CA ILE A 87 13.11 1.76 -8.21
C ILE A 87 11.87 2.26 -8.97
N LEU A 88 10.82 1.44 -9.05
CA LEU A 88 9.56 1.83 -9.68
C LEU A 88 8.83 2.96 -8.93
N CYS A 89 9.12 3.14 -7.64
CA CYS A 89 8.60 4.26 -6.84
C CYS A 89 9.48 5.52 -6.93
N GLY A 90 10.61 5.46 -7.64
CA GLY A 90 11.50 6.59 -7.88
C GLY A 90 12.61 6.78 -6.85
N PHE A 91 12.99 5.74 -6.12
CA PHE A 91 14.12 5.78 -5.18
C PHE A 91 14.82 4.43 -5.09
N ILE A 92 16.06 4.45 -4.58
CA ILE A 92 16.86 3.26 -4.29
C ILE A 92 17.16 3.25 -2.81
N LYS A 93 17.11 2.09 -2.19
CA LYS A 93 17.63 1.85 -0.86
C LYS A 93 18.81 0.89 -0.94
N TYR A 94 19.95 1.31 -0.41
CA TYR A 94 21.18 0.53 -0.38
C TYR A 94 21.21 -0.41 0.84
N ASP A 95 22.17 -1.34 0.84
CA ASP A 95 22.28 -2.33 1.92
C ASP A 95 22.81 -1.73 3.23
N ASP A 96 23.50 -0.61 3.16
CA ASP A 96 23.89 0.21 4.33
C ASP A 96 22.74 1.01 4.96
N GLY A 97 21.53 0.90 4.36
CA GLY A 97 20.32 1.60 4.81
C GLY A 97 20.12 2.98 4.21
N THR A 98 21.11 3.53 3.48
CA THR A 98 20.96 4.82 2.80
C THR A 98 19.93 4.75 1.69
N GLU A 99 19.28 5.88 1.43
CA GLU A 99 18.24 5.99 0.41
C GLU A 99 18.55 7.17 -0.52
N GLU A 100 18.41 6.94 -1.82
CA GLU A 100 18.65 7.94 -2.85
C GLU A 100 17.44 8.08 -3.77
N VAL A 101 17.00 9.30 -4.01
CA VAL A 101 15.92 9.58 -4.99
C VAL A 101 16.51 9.55 -6.39
N ILE A 102 15.86 8.81 -7.29
CA ILE A 102 16.22 8.75 -8.70
C ILE A 102 15.95 10.11 -9.32
N LYS A 103 16.98 10.72 -9.90
CA LYS A 103 16.89 12.04 -10.53
C LYS A 103 15.97 12.02 -11.75
N GLY A 104 15.28 13.14 -11.98
CA GLY A 104 14.41 13.31 -13.13
C GLY A 104 12.91 13.16 -12.83
N PRO A 105 12.08 13.07 -13.89
CA PRO A 105 10.65 12.96 -13.72
C PRO A 105 10.24 11.65 -13.08
N ASN A 106 9.23 11.69 -12.22
CA ASN A 106 8.62 10.50 -11.63
C ASN A 106 7.28 10.24 -12.33
N SER A 107 7.28 9.34 -13.31
CA SER A 107 6.09 9.02 -14.12
C SER A 107 4.91 8.55 -13.25
N ARG A 108 5.18 7.81 -12.17
CA ARG A 108 4.15 7.34 -11.25
C ARG A 108 3.50 8.49 -10.48
N LEU A 109 4.30 9.46 -10.06
CA LEU A 109 3.79 10.66 -9.39
C LEU A 109 2.98 11.52 -10.35
N GLN A 110 3.41 11.63 -11.60
CA GLN A 110 2.66 12.36 -12.63
C GLN A 110 1.31 11.70 -12.88
N GLU A 111 1.28 10.39 -13.10
CA GLU A 111 0.01 9.64 -13.28
C GLU A 111 -0.91 9.77 -12.06
N LEU A 112 -0.34 9.78 -10.85
CA LEU A 112 -1.13 10.05 -9.65
C LEU A 112 -1.82 11.41 -9.73
N LEU A 113 -1.11 12.46 -10.15
CA LEU A 113 -1.68 13.79 -10.27
C LEU A 113 -2.78 13.85 -11.33
N ASP A 114 -2.58 13.18 -12.47
CA ASP A 114 -3.56 13.11 -13.55
C ASP A 114 -4.84 12.40 -13.07
N VAL A 115 -4.71 11.28 -12.37
CA VAL A 115 -5.85 10.58 -11.74
C VAL A 115 -6.56 11.44 -10.70
N LEU A 116 -5.82 12.22 -9.89
CA LEU A 116 -6.42 13.10 -8.89
C LEU A 116 -7.17 14.27 -9.51
N ASP A 117 -6.77 14.75 -10.67
CA ASP A 117 -7.48 15.79 -11.41
C ASP A 117 -8.81 15.25 -12.01
N GLU A 118 -8.91 13.94 -12.27
CA GLU A 118 -10.14 13.24 -12.71
C GLU A 118 -11.08 12.94 -11.53
N THR A 119 -10.61 12.94 -10.27
CA THR A 119 -11.38 12.46 -9.10
C THR A 119 -12.13 13.56 -8.36
N GLN A 120 -13.31 13.22 -7.84
CA GLN A 120 -14.11 14.10 -6.99
C GLN A 120 -14.24 13.53 -5.57
N GLY A 121 -14.36 14.45 -4.59
CA GLY A 121 -14.53 14.06 -3.18
C GLY A 121 -13.23 13.67 -2.49
N GLY A 122 -13.35 13.01 -1.34
CA GLY A 122 -12.22 12.54 -0.55
C GLY A 122 -11.48 11.39 -1.23
N VAL A 123 -10.17 11.42 -1.17
CA VAL A 123 -9.29 10.41 -1.78
C VAL A 123 -8.33 9.86 -0.74
N ILE A 124 -8.26 8.53 -0.64
CA ILE A 124 -7.23 7.83 0.12
C ILE A 124 -6.12 7.40 -0.85
N ILE A 125 -4.88 7.72 -0.51
CA ILE A 125 -3.71 7.32 -1.28
C ILE A 125 -2.83 6.44 -0.39
N TRP A 126 -2.79 5.15 -0.70
CA TRP A 126 -1.97 4.19 0.01
C TRP A 126 -0.58 4.08 -0.61
N ALA A 127 0.45 4.25 0.21
CA ALA A 127 1.84 4.03 -0.16
C ALA A 127 2.58 3.27 0.94
N THR A 128 3.35 2.25 0.56
CA THR A 128 4.05 1.37 1.50
C THR A 128 5.31 2.01 2.06
N TYR A 129 5.99 2.84 1.26
CA TYR A 129 7.29 3.42 1.62
C TYR A 129 7.16 4.83 2.16
N ARG A 130 7.87 5.13 3.25
CA ARG A 130 7.91 6.47 3.87
C ARG A 130 8.32 7.57 2.89
N ASN A 131 9.34 7.30 2.04
CA ASN A 131 9.77 8.25 1.02
C ASN A 131 8.67 8.57 0.02
N SER A 132 7.90 7.56 -0.40
CA SER A 132 6.75 7.78 -1.28
C SER A 132 5.68 8.62 -0.60
N ILE A 133 5.37 8.38 0.68
CA ILE A 133 4.38 9.16 1.44
C ILE A 133 4.82 10.62 1.54
N LYS A 134 6.06 10.88 1.91
CA LYS A 134 6.62 12.25 2.01
C LYS A 134 6.58 12.96 0.65
N LEU A 135 7.05 12.28 -0.41
CA LEU A 135 7.04 12.82 -1.77
C LEU A 135 5.63 13.19 -2.23
N ILE A 136 4.65 12.30 -2.02
CA ILE A 136 3.26 12.54 -2.36
C ILE A 136 2.72 13.72 -1.54
N GLN A 137 2.92 13.72 -0.23
CA GLN A 137 2.46 14.79 0.65
C GLN A 137 3.01 16.16 0.23
N GLU A 138 4.31 16.26 -0.02
CA GLU A 138 4.96 17.50 -0.45
C GLU A 138 4.40 17.97 -1.80
N THR A 139 4.26 17.06 -2.75
CA THR A 139 3.76 17.37 -4.09
C THR A 139 2.31 17.85 -4.06
N LEU A 140 1.45 17.13 -3.33
CA LEU A 140 0.03 17.49 -3.20
C LEU A 140 -0.15 18.79 -2.41
N SER A 141 0.65 19.01 -1.36
CA SER A 141 0.61 20.24 -0.58
C SER A 141 1.00 21.47 -1.42
N LYS A 142 1.96 21.33 -2.32
CA LYS A 142 2.34 22.39 -3.26
C LYS A 142 1.26 22.65 -4.31
N LYS A 143 0.62 21.61 -4.85
CA LYS A 143 -0.38 21.73 -5.93
C LYS A 143 -1.76 22.17 -5.41
N TYR A 144 -2.22 21.61 -4.28
CA TYR A 144 -3.60 21.76 -3.81
C TYR A 144 -3.72 22.49 -2.46
N GLY A 145 -2.60 22.85 -1.83
CA GLY A 145 -2.55 23.50 -0.52
C GLY A 145 -2.36 22.49 0.64
N ALA A 146 -1.49 22.85 1.58
CA ALA A 146 -1.13 22.00 2.72
C ALA A 146 -2.32 21.65 3.63
N SER A 147 -3.33 22.53 3.73
CA SER A 147 -4.52 22.27 4.54
C SER A 147 -5.42 21.14 4.01
N LYS A 148 -5.29 20.81 2.71
CA LYS A 148 -6.08 19.77 2.04
C LYS A 148 -5.44 18.40 2.05
N VAL A 149 -4.21 18.27 2.59
CA VAL A 149 -3.42 17.06 2.57
C VAL A 149 -3.03 16.67 3.98
N ALA A 150 -3.22 15.42 4.34
CA ALA A 150 -2.67 14.87 5.59
C ALA A 150 -1.96 13.54 5.32
N SER A 151 -0.87 13.31 6.05
CA SER A 151 -0.15 12.04 6.03
C SER A 151 -0.41 11.24 7.31
N PHE A 152 -0.56 9.92 7.15
CA PHE A 152 -0.86 8.98 8.21
C PHE A 152 0.03 7.74 8.11
N PHE A 153 1.09 7.69 8.90
CA PHE A 153 2.06 6.59 8.92
C PHE A 153 2.71 6.44 10.32
N GLY A 154 3.69 5.56 10.45
CA GLY A 154 4.29 5.23 11.76
C GLY A 154 4.77 6.44 12.57
N ASP A 155 5.29 7.46 11.92
CA ASP A 155 5.83 8.66 12.56
C ASP A 155 4.73 9.69 12.94
N THR A 156 3.48 9.49 12.54
CA THR A 156 2.36 10.38 12.91
C THR A 156 2.06 10.24 14.40
N PRO A 157 2.15 11.33 15.19
CA PRO A 157 1.86 11.29 16.63
C PRO A 157 0.45 10.77 16.92
N SER A 158 0.32 10.00 18.00
CA SER A 158 -0.96 9.37 18.37
C SER A 158 -2.09 10.39 18.57
N GLU A 159 -1.76 11.54 19.12
CA GLU A 159 -2.71 12.64 19.37
C GLU A 159 -3.23 13.31 18.08
N GLU A 160 -2.42 13.27 17.01
CA GLU A 160 -2.80 13.82 15.72
C GLU A 160 -3.64 12.85 14.88
N ARG A 161 -3.49 11.56 15.11
CA ARG A 161 -4.15 10.52 14.32
C ARG A 161 -5.67 10.67 14.29
N GLN A 162 -6.26 10.85 15.45
CA GLN A 162 -7.71 11.03 15.59
C GLN A 162 -8.18 12.31 14.90
N LYS A 163 -7.46 13.42 15.08
CA LYS A 163 -7.79 14.71 14.46
C LYS A 163 -7.72 14.64 12.93
N ILE A 164 -6.75 13.91 12.38
CA ILE A 164 -6.62 13.71 10.92
C ILE A 164 -7.86 12.97 10.39
N VAL A 165 -8.30 11.92 11.06
CA VAL A 165 -9.48 11.15 10.68
C VAL A 165 -10.75 12.02 10.74
N GLU A 166 -10.96 12.74 11.82
CA GLU A 166 -12.11 13.64 12.00
C GLU A 166 -12.16 14.72 10.91
N ARG A 167 -11.04 15.37 10.62
CA ARG A 167 -10.94 16.39 9.58
C ARG A 167 -11.14 15.83 8.18
N PHE A 168 -10.69 14.58 7.93
CA PHE A 168 -10.95 13.90 6.67
C PHE A 168 -12.44 13.56 6.52
N GLN A 169 -13.08 13.04 7.55
CA GLN A 169 -14.50 12.74 7.56
C GLN A 169 -15.38 14.02 7.44
N ALA A 170 -14.92 15.13 7.99
CA ALA A 170 -15.58 16.44 7.83
C ALA A 170 -15.36 17.07 6.43
N GLY A 171 -14.52 16.47 5.57
CA GLY A 171 -14.19 17.02 4.24
C GLY A 171 -13.23 18.21 4.23
N GLU A 172 -12.63 18.54 5.38
CA GLU A 172 -11.59 19.59 5.46
C GLU A 172 -10.32 19.17 4.74
N ILE A 173 -9.93 17.90 4.92
CA ILE A 173 -8.83 17.24 4.21
C ILE A 173 -9.43 16.50 3.03
N LYS A 174 -8.93 16.75 1.82
CA LYS A 174 -9.33 16.04 0.61
C LYS A 174 -8.47 14.81 0.35
N TYR A 175 -7.17 14.88 0.63
CA TYR A 175 -6.19 13.86 0.31
C TYR A 175 -5.61 13.26 1.60
N PHE A 176 -5.97 12.01 1.87
CA PHE A 176 -5.42 11.22 2.97
C PHE A 176 -4.32 10.33 2.41
N VAL A 177 -3.06 10.60 2.76
CA VAL A 177 -1.90 9.84 2.29
C VAL A 177 -1.41 8.95 3.43
N GLY A 178 -1.50 7.63 3.27
CA GLY A 178 -1.21 6.74 4.38
C GLY A 178 -0.45 5.47 4.01
N GLN A 179 0.03 4.81 5.05
CA GLN A 179 0.61 3.48 4.94
C GLN A 179 -0.49 2.43 5.21
N PRO A 180 -0.73 1.46 4.29
CA PRO A 180 -1.82 0.49 4.44
C PRO A 180 -1.78 -0.26 5.78
N ARG A 181 -0.61 -0.67 6.23
CA ARG A 181 -0.43 -1.40 7.49
C ARG A 181 -0.78 -0.54 8.72
N THR A 182 -0.45 0.75 8.72
CA THR A 182 -0.74 1.66 9.84
C THR A 182 -2.19 2.15 9.81
N GLY A 183 -2.71 2.46 8.62
CA GLY A 183 -4.08 2.94 8.42
C GLY A 183 -5.11 1.82 8.24
N GLY A 184 -4.66 0.57 8.06
CA GLY A 184 -5.52 -0.60 7.85
C GLY A 184 -6.27 -1.09 9.09
N TYR A 185 -5.87 -0.70 10.30
CA TYR A 185 -6.50 -1.17 11.53
C TYR A 185 -7.35 -0.06 12.17
N GLY A 186 -8.67 -0.32 12.30
CA GLY A 186 -9.58 0.48 13.12
C GLY A 186 -9.94 1.89 12.64
N LEU A 187 -9.52 2.32 11.45
CA LEU A 187 -9.90 3.63 10.92
C LEU A 187 -11.19 3.55 10.10
N THR A 188 -12.07 4.52 10.30
CA THR A 188 -13.25 4.73 9.47
C THR A 188 -13.01 5.93 8.56
N LEU A 189 -12.91 5.70 7.24
CA LEU A 189 -12.60 6.72 6.23
C LEU A 189 -13.67 6.76 5.13
N THR A 190 -14.93 6.60 5.50
CA THR A 190 -16.09 6.51 4.59
C THR A 190 -16.38 7.79 3.80
N ALA A 191 -15.78 8.92 4.16
CA ALA A 191 -15.80 10.13 3.34
C ALA A 191 -15.02 9.99 2.02
N ALA A 192 -14.17 8.95 1.90
CA ALA A 192 -13.44 8.68 0.68
C ALA A 192 -14.35 8.07 -0.40
N LYS A 193 -14.30 8.64 -1.59
CA LYS A 193 -14.95 8.08 -2.79
C LYS A 193 -13.97 7.31 -3.68
N THR A 194 -12.69 7.53 -3.50
CA THR A 194 -11.63 6.92 -4.32
C THR A 194 -10.49 6.45 -3.43
N VAL A 195 -10.01 5.24 -3.69
CA VAL A 195 -8.82 4.67 -3.06
C VAL A 195 -7.78 4.41 -4.13
N ILE A 196 -6.61 5.00 -3.98
CA ILE A 196 -5.50 4.85 -4.92
C ILE A 196 -4.35 4.13 -4.22
N TYR A 197 -3.84 3.08 -4.84
CA TYR A 197 -2.61 2.41 -4.41
C TYR A 197 -1.44 2.89 -5.26
N PHE A 198 -0.65 3.79 -4.70
CA PHE A 198 0.59 4.26 -5.34
C PHE A 198 1.59 3.12 -5.53
N ASN A 199 1.65 2.22 -4.56
CA ASN A 199 2.33 0.92 -4.67
C ASN A 199 1.64 -0.09 -3.75
N ASN A 200 1.74 -1.38 -4.12
CA ASN A 200 1.10 -2.45 -3.37
C ASN A 200 2.05 -3.10 -2.35
N THR A 201 1.46 -3.69 -1.33
CA THR A 201 2.10 -4.68 -0.46
C THR A 201 1.91 -6.08 -1.05
N TYR A 202 2.78 -7.02 -0.68
CA TYR A 202 2.59 -8.45 -0.96
C TYR A 202 1.70 -9.14 0.08
N ASP A 203 1.23 -8.40 1.08
CA ASP A 203 0.34 -8.87 2.13
C ASP A 203 -1.12 -8.63 1.71
N MET A 204 -1.81 -9.73 1.36
CA MET A 204 -3.18 -9.69 0.86
C MET A 204 -4.16 -9.20 1.95
N GLU A 205 -3.94 -9.59 3.20
CA GLU A 205 -4.80 -9.18 4.31
C GLU A 205 -4.75 -7.66 4.50
N VAL A 206 -3.54 -7.09 4.55
CA VAL A 206 -3.34 -5.64 4.64
C VAL A 206 -3.99 -4.92 3.45
N ARG A 207 -3.92 -5.52 2.26
CA ARG A 207 -4.56 -4.97 1.06
C ARG A 207 -6.08 -4.92 1.19
N LEU A 208 -6.72 -6.03 1.53
CA LEU A 208 -8.18 -6.13 1.68
C LEU A 208 -8.69 -5.24 2.81
N GLN A 209 -8.03 -5.27 3.98
CA GLN A 209 -8.40 -4.43 5.11
C GLN A 209 -8.31 -2.93 4.78
N SER A 210 -7.30 -2.51 4.01
CA SER A 210 -7.16 -1.11 3.61
C SER A 210 -8.19 -0.67 2.56
N GLU A 211 -8.67 -1.58 1.71
CA GLU A 211 -9.79 -1.31 0.79
C GLU A 211 -11.10 -1.08 1.56
N ASP A 212 -11.31 -1.80 2.65
CA ASP A 212 -12.53 -1.73 3.44
C ASP A 212 -12.66 -0.47 4.31
N ARG A 213 -11.64 0.41 4.34
CA ARG A 213 -11.70 1.68 5.08
C ARG A 213 -12.59 2.73 4.43
N ALA A 214 -12.76 2.66 3.12
CA ALA A 214 -13.58 3.58 2.32
C ALA A 214 -15.00 3.05 2.03
N HIS A 215 -15.32 1.84 2.52
CA HIS A 215 -16.54 1.14 2.10
C HIS A 215 -17.30 0.56 3.28
#